data_3600ef80af0fcc5f6123f458d1965619
#
_entry.id   3600ef80af0fcc5f6123f458d1965619
#
_cell.length_a   1.000
_cell.length_b   1.000
_cell.length_c   1.000
_cell.angle_alpha   90.00
_cell.angle_beta   90.00
_cell.angle_gamma   90.00
#
_symmetry.space_group_name_H-M   'P 1'
#
loop_
_entity.id
_entity.type
_entity.pdbx_description
1 polymer ?
#
loop_
_entity_poly.entity_id
_entity_poly.type
_entity_poly.pdbx_seq_one_letter_code
_entity_poly.pdbx_strand_id
1 'polypeptide(L)'
;MQYQDLNGYLCELSFERNTFSLKSRHVLVICRYQGEWVLTQHNERGLEFPGGKVETGESLQEAAMREVYEETGARVKQLEWFAEYVVYSEKPFCKTVFVGAVDKVEPIPLLETQGIILLEELELDGRFSFLMKDAGMRKIIEKVKQLGKWDD
;
A
#
# COMPACT_ATOMS: atom_id res chain seq x y z
N MET A 1 -14.64 0.14 -10.32
CA MET A 1 -15.44 -0.46 -9.22
C MET A 1 -15.74 0.60 -8.18
N GLN A 2 -17.00 0.76 -7.86
CA GLN A 2 -17.43 1.65 -6.78
C GLN A 2 -17.61 0.83 -5.51
N TYR A 3 -17.27 1.39 -4.36
CA TYR A 3 -17.45 0.76 -3.06
C TYR A 3 -17.49 1.81 -1.96
N GLN A 4 -17.82 1.40 -0.76
CA GLN A 4 -17.82 2.25 0.42
C GLN A 4 -16.72 1.76 1.36
N ASP A 5 -15.88 2.68 1.85
CA ASP A 5 -14.85 2.29 2.82
C ASP A 5 -15.45 2.14 4.23
N LEU A 6 -14.63 1.73 5.19
CA LEU A 6 -15.12 1.50 6.55
C LEU A 6 -15.34 2.79 7.33
N ASN A 7 -14.98 3.94 6.77
CA ASN A 7 -15.36 5.26 7.29
C ASN A 7 -16.67 5.77 6.71
N GLY A 8 -17.26 5.03 5.77
CA GLY A 8 -18.52 5.39 5.16
C GLY A 8 -18.41 6.25 3.90
N TYR A 9 -17.20 6.53 3.41
CA TYR A 9 -17.01 7.33 2.21
C TYR A 9 -17.15 6.48 0.95
N LEU A 10 -17.77 7.07 -0.08
CA LEU A 10 -17.79 6.47 -1.41
C LEU A 10 -16.39 6.48 -1.99
N CYS A 11 -16.00 5.38 -2.63
CA CYS A 11 -14.72 5.24 -3.28
C CYS A 11 -14.87 4.66 -4.68
N GLU A 12 -13.88 4.94 -5.53
CA GLU A 12 -13.78 4.32 -6.86
C GLU A 12 -12.39 3.74 -7.04
N LEU A 13 -12.32 2.53 -7.57
CA LEU A 13 -11.07 1.79 -7.78
C LEU A 13 -10.92 1.46 -9.26
N SER A 14 -9.72 1.64 -9.81
CA SER A 14 -9.40 1.27 -11.18
C SER A 14 -8.03 0.60 -11.26
N PHE A 15 -7.94 -0.42 -12.10
CA PHE A 15 -6.68 -1.08 -12.45
C PHE A 15 -6.12 -0.57 -13.78
N GLU A 16 -6.70 0.49 -14.32
CA GLU A 16 -6.25 1.12 -15.56
C GLU A 16 -5.71 2.52 -15.28
N ARG A 17 -4.57 2.84 -15.89
CA ARG A 17 -3.95 4.17 -15.74
C ARG A 17 -4.84 5.24 -16.31
N ASN A 18 -4.75 6.44 -15.74
CA ASN A 18 -5.43 7.64 -16.24
C ASN A 18 -6.96 7.56 -16.18
N THR A 19 -7.51 6.72 -15.31
CA THR A 19 -8.96 6.66 -15.10
C THR A 19 -9.48 7.91 -14.41
N PHE A 20 -8.74 8.42 -13.43
CA PHE A 20 -9.20 9.54 -12.61
C PHE A 20 -8.47 10.82 -12.98
N SER A 21 -9.23 11.93 -13.04
CA SER A 21 -8.68 13.25 -13.29
C SER A 21 -8.02 13.85 -12.05
N LEU A 22 -8.38 13.39 -10.87
CA LEU A 22 -7.82 13.85 -9.62
C LEU A 22 -6.39 13.36 -9.48
N LYS A 23 -5.44 14.29 -9.32
CA LYS A 23 -4.02 13.96 -9.22
C LYS A 23 -3.74 13.18 -7.95
N SER A 24 -3.05 12.05 -8.07
CA SER A 24 -2.65 11.24 -6.92
C SER A 24 -1.58 11.94 -6.10
N ARG A 25 -1.77 11.96 -4.78
CA ARG A 25 -0.82 12.52 -3.82
C ARG A 25 -0.55 11.58 -2.66
N HIS A 26 -0.99 10.34 -2.78
CA HIS A 26 -0.79 9.30 -1.77
C HIS A 26 -0.34 8.03 -2.45
N VAL A 27 0.46 7.23 -1.75
CA VAL A 27 0.94 5.95 -2.26
C VAL A 27 0.67 4.86 -1.25
N LEU A 28 0.48 3.65 -1.76
CA LEU A 28 0.37 2.42 -0.98
C LEU A 28 1.19 1.38 -1.73
N VAL A 29 2.02 0.62 -1.01
CA VAL A 29 2.99 -0.24 -1.66
C VAL A 29 2.85 -1.68 -1.16
N ILE A 30 2.60 -2.58 -2.09
CA ILE A 30 2.44 -4.00 -1.79
C ILE A 30 3.68 -4.72 -2.29
N CYS A 31 4.54 -5.12 -1.37
CA CYS A 31 5.82 -5.75 -1.68
C CYS A 31 5.88 -7.17 -1.15
N ARG A 32 6.76 -7.95 -1.76
CA ARG A 32 7.15 -9.26 -1.24
C ARG A 32 8.66 -9.31 -1.05
N TYR A 33 9.06 -10.04 -0.02
CA TYR A 33 10.45 -10.29 0.30
C TYR A 33 10.62 -11.77 0.60
N GLN A 34 11.40 -12.45 -0.24
CA GLN A 34 11.65 -13.89 -0.09
C GLN A 34 10.35 -14.70 0.05
N GLY A 35 9.36 -14.38 -0.78
CA GLY A 35 8.07 -15.08 -0.80
C GLY A 35 7.07 -14.63 0.25
N GLU A 36 7.43 -13.69 1.10
CA GLU A 36 6.55 -13.20 2.16
C GLU A 36 6.02 -11.80 1.89
N TRP A 37 4.80 -11.53 2.35
CA TRP A 37 4.18 -10.21 2.25
C TRP A 37 4.85 -9.26 3.23
N VAL A 38 5.13 -8.03 2.76
CA VAL A 38 5.78 -6.99 3.57
C VAL A 38 4.73 -6.04 4.12
N LEU A 39 4.61 -6.02 5.44
CA LEU A 39 3.69 -5.11 6.12
C LEU A 39 4.45 -4.32 7.18
N THR A 40 3.77 -3.33 7.73
CA THR A 40 4.26 -2.59 8.87
C THR A 40 3.21 -2.63 9.98
N GLN A 41 3.66 -2.56 11.24
CA GLN A 41 2.77 -2.50 12.39
C GLN A 41 2.58 -1.04 12.78
N HIS A 42 1.41 -0.47 12.46
CA HIS A 42 1.08 0.87 12.91
C HIS A 42 0.80 0.84 14.41
N ASN A 43 1.32 1.83 15.14
CA ASN A 43 1.24 1.82 16.60
C ASN A 43 -0.20 1.80 17.14
N GLU A 44 -1.14 2.35 16.39
CA GLU A 44 -2.55 2.45 16.83
C GLU A 44 -3.48 1.53 16.06
N ARG A 45 -3.27 1.38 14.74
CA ARG A 45 -4.24 0.70 13.88
C ARG A 45 -3.95 -0.78 13.64
N GLY A 46 -2.70 -1.22 13.78
CA GLY A 46 -2.33 -2.61 13.50
C GLY A 46 -1.59 -2.79 12.18
N LEU A 47 -1.70 -3.98 11.60
CA LEU A 47 -0.96 -4.34 10.39
C LEU A 47 -1.53 -3.65 9.15
N GLU A 48 -0.63 -3.05 8.36
CA GLU A 48 -0.97 -2.32 7.12
C GLU A 48 0.13 -2.51 6.09
N PHE A 49 -0.22 -2.33 4.81
CA PHE A 49 0.81 -2.11 3.80
C PHE A 49 1.44 -0.73 4.01
N PRO A 50 2.76 -0.60 3.75
CA PRO A 50 3.41 0.71 3.84
C PRO A 50 2.81 1.70 2.85
N GLY A 51 2.81 2.98 3.22
CA GLY A 51 2.35 4.05 2.35
C GLY A 51 2.30 5.38 3.07
N GLY A 52 1.91 6.41 2.35
CA GLY A 52 1.78 7.76 2.90
C GLY A 52 1.64 8.82 1.83
N LYS A 53 1.85 10.07 2.22
CA LYS A 53 1.69 11.22 1.34
C LYS A 53 2.95 11.47 0.52
N VAL A 54 2.75 11.91 -0.73
CA VAL A 54 3.83 12.37 -1.61
C VAL A 54 4.29 13.75 -1.12
N GLU A 55 5.60 13.94 -1.00
CA GLU A 55 6.19 15.22 -0.59
C GLU A 55 6.42 16.11 -1.79
N THR A 56 6.52 17.42 -1.54
CA THR A 56 6.74 18.42 -2.60
C THR A 56 8.00 18.08 -3.41
N GLY A 57 7.86 18.04 -4.73
CA GLY A 57 8.97 17.73 -5.64
C GLY A 57 9.27 16.26 -5.82
N GLU A 58 8.54 15.41 -5.14
CA GLU A 58 8.74 13.96 -5.17
C GLU A 58 7.82 13.32 -6.22
N SER A 59 8.32 12.33 -6.97
CA SER A 59 7.46 11.53 -7.83
C SER A 59 6.71 10.50 -7.00
N LEU A 60 5.68 9.89 -7.59
CA LEU A 60 4.95 8.81 -6.91
C LEU A 60 5.88 7.64 -6.58
N GLN A 61 6.77 7.28 -7.50
CA GLN A 61 7.73 6.19 -7.29
C GLN A 61 8.71 6.51 -6.17
N GLU A 62 9.21 7.75 -6.14
CA GLU A 62 10.11 8.18 -5.07
C GLU A 62 9.41 8.14 -3.71
N ALA A 63 8.16 8.60 -3.64
CA ALA A 63 7.36 8.53 -2.42
C ALA A 63 7.15 7.09 -1.96
N ALA A 64 6.83 6.20 -2.90
CA ALA A 64 6.61 4.79 -2.60
C ALA A 64 7.87 4.16 -1.99
N MET A 65 9.02 4.38 -2.60
CA MET A 65 10.28 3.83 -2.11
C MET A 65 10.67 4.41 -0.75
N ARG A 66 10.46 5.71 -0.56
CA ARG A 66 10.75 6.39 0.70
C ARG A 66 9.86 5.87 1.84
N GLU A 67 8.56 5.78 1.59
CA GLU A 67 7.62 5.32 2.63
C GLU A 67 7.90 3.89 3.07
N VAL A 68 8.17 2.99 2.12
CA VAL A 68 8.53 1.61 2.48
C VAL A 68 9.79 1.59 3.32
N TYR A 69 10.80 2.36 2.93
CA TYR A 69 12.06 2.41 3.67
C TYR A 69 11.88 2.99 5.08
N GLU A 70 11.15 4.11 5.20
CA GLU A 70 10.93 4.75 6.49
C GLU A 70 10.15 3.87 7.47
N GLU A 71 9.24 3.06 6.96
CA GLU A 71 8.37 2.25 7.81
C GLU A 71 8.92 0.85 8.08
N THR A 72 9.80 0.33 7.22
CA THR A 72 10.25 -1.07 7.32
C THR A 72 11.75 -1.27 7.21
N GLY A 73 12.49 -0.30 6.67
CA GLY A 73 13.90 -0.49 6.34
C GLY A 73 14.12 -1.23 5.02
N ALA A 74 13.05 -1.59 4.32
CA ALA A 74 13.17 -2.36 3.09
C ALA A 74 13.56 -1.47 1.89
N ARG A 75 14.49 -1.97 1.07
CA ARG A 75 14.87 -1.36 -0.20
C ARG A 75 14.10 -2.05 -1.32
N VAL A 76 13.21 -1.31 -1.97
CA VAL A 76 12.35 -1.84 -3.03
C VAL A 76 13.10 -1.85 -4.36
N LYS A 77 12.92 -2.93 -5.10
CA LYS A 77 13.32 -3.06 -6.50
C LYS A 77 12.08 -3.40 -7.33
N GLN A 78 12.12 -3.18 -8.63
CA GLN A 78 11.05 -3.58 -9.54
C GLN A 78 9.67 -3.06 -9.12
N LEU A 79 9.60 -1.76 -8.83
CA LEU A 79 8.35 -1.12 -8.46
C LEU A 79 7.50 -0.87 -9.71
N GLU A 80 6.23 -1.34 -9.69
CA GLU A 80 5.31 -1.18 -10.81
C GLU A 80 3.98 -0.60 -10.35
N TRP A 81 3.42 0.30 -11.15
CA TRP A 81 2.07 0.82 -10.96
C TRP A 81 1.07 -0.33 -11.06
N PHE A 82 0.11 -0.39 -10.16
CA PHE A 82 -0.85 -1.48 -10.13
C PHE A 82 -2.30 -1.01 -10.21
N ALA A 83 -2.66 -0.04 -9.39
CA ALA A 83 -4.04 0.44 -9.30
C ALA A 83 -4.06 1.85 -8.74
N GLU A 84 -5.22 2.51 -8.87
CA GLU A 84 -5.50 3.77 -8.20
C GLU A 84 -6.91 3.75 -7.67
N TYR A 85 -7.13 4.44 -6.56
CA TYR A 85 -8.49 4.65 -6.07
C TYR A 85 -8.65 6.06 -5.53
N VAL A 86 -9.89 6.55 -5.63
CA VAL A 86 -10.28 7.87 -5.11
C VAL A 86 -11.20 7.65 -3.93
N VAL A 87 -10.97 8.40 -2.87
CA VAL A 87 -11.85 8.44 -1.70
C VAL A 87 -12.56 9.78 -1.71
N TYR A 88 -13.89 9.75 -1.78
CA TYR A 88 -14.71 10.96 -1.81
C TYR A 88 -15.08 11.40 -0.39
N SER A 89 -14.06 11.75 0.37
CA SER A 89 -14.21 12.39 1.68
C SER A 89 -14.50 13.88 1.49
N GLU A 90 -14.54 14.67 2.56
CA GLU A 90 -14.75 16.11 2.45
C GLU A 90 -13.72 16.77 1.54
N LYS A 91 -12.47 16.28 1.58
CA LYS A 91 -11.41 16.67 0.66
C LYS A 91 -11.00 15.41 -0.11
N PRO A 92 -11.61 15.17 -1.27
CA PRO A 92 -11.32 13.97 -2.04
C PRO A 92 -9.83 13.82 -2.35
N PHE A 93 -9.36 12.61 -2.32
CA PHE A 93 -7.96 12.31 -2.65
C PHE A 93 -7.84 11.02 -3.44
N CYS A 94 -6.79 10.96 -4.25
CA CYS A 94 -6.44 9.78 -5.03
C CYS A 94 -5.19 9.14 -4.46
N LYS A 95 -5.20 7.81 -4.35
CA LYS A 95 -4.07 7.03 -3.88
C LYS A 95 -3.63 6.07 -4.96
N THR A 96 -2.32 6.01 -5.22
CA THR A 96 -1.73 5.09 -6.19
C THR A 96 -1.17 3.87 -5.47
N VAL A 97 -1.53 2.69 -5.96
CA VAL A 97 -1.06 1.42 -5.43
C VAL A 97 0.05 0.90 -6.34
N PHE A 98 1.21 0.64 -5.74
CA PHE A 98 2.33 0.00 -6.43
C PHE A 98 2.53 -1.41 -5.92
N VAL A 99 3.05 -2.27 -6.78
CA VAL A 99 3.56 -3.58 -6.37
C VAL A 99 5.07 -3.62 -6.63
N GLY A 100 5.79 -4.38 -5.82
CA GLY A 100 7.23 -4.47 -5.98
C GLY A 100 7.84 -5.60 -5.18
N ALA A 101 9.13 -5.82 -5.41
CA ALA A 101 9.92 -6.79 -4.67
C ALA A 101 10.96 -6.06 -3.83
N VAL A 102 11.30 -6.63 -2.69
CA VAL A 102 12.31 -6.08 -1.79
C VAL A 102 13.65 -6.73 -2.08
N ASP A 103 14.69 -5.91 -2.23
CA ASP A 103 16.07 -6.35 -2.44
C ASP A 103 16.72 -6.75 -1.12
N LYS A 104 16.63 -5.87 -0.12
CA LYS A 104 17.21 -6.09 1.21
C LYS A 104 16.48 -5.26 2.25
N VAL A 105 16.65 -5.64 3.51
CA VAL A 105 16.09 -4.91 4.66
C VAL A 105 17.24 -4.40 5.52
N GLU A 106 17.22 -3.11 5.84
CA GLU A 106 18.24 -2.46 6.67
C GLU A 106 17.65 -2.04 8.02
N PRO A 107 18.44 -2.03 9.09
CA PRO A 107 17.97 -1.50 10.37
C PRO A 107 17.85 0.02 10.28
N ILE A 108 16.73 0.57 10.74
CA ILE A 108 16.48 2.01 10.74
C ILE A 108 15.82 2.43 12.04
N PRO A 109 15.91 3.73 12.42
CA PRO A 109 15.08 4.25 13.50
C PRO A 109 13.60 4.23 13.09
N LEU A 110 12.73 3.79 13.99
CA LEU A 110 11.28 3.71 13.72
C LEU A 110 10.57 4.83 14.46
N LEU A 111 9.70 5.57 13.76
CA LEU A 111 8.97 6.72 14.31
C LEU A 111 7.50 6.42 14.56
N GLU A 112 6.76 6.03 13.52
CA GLU A 112 5.31 5.84 13.59
C GLU A 112 4.89 4.37 13.55
N THR A 113 5.81 3.47 13.31
CA THR A 113 5.53 2.03 13.21
C THR A 113 6.48 1.24 14.08
N GLN A 114 6.15 -0.03 14.29
CA GLN A 114 7.00 -0.97 15.02
C GLN A 114 7.90 -1.77 14.08
N GLY A 115 7.98 -1.38 12.82
CA GLY A 115 8.88 -1.98 11.86
C GLY A 115 8.22 -3.00 10.94
N ILE A 116 9.07 -3.75 10.26
CA ILE A 116 8.64 -4.71 9.26
C ILE A 116 7.99 -5.94 9.89
N ILE A 117 6.89 -6.37 9.28
CA ILE A 117 6.23 -7.64 9.60
C ILE A 117 6.17 -8.44 8.30
N LEU A 118 6.65 -9.66 8.33
CA LEU A 118 6.65 -10.55 7.17
C LEU A 118 5.66 -11.68 7.38
N LEU A 119 4.75 -11.88 6.43
CA LEU A 119 3.74 -12.92 6.49
C LEU A 119 3.81 -13.80 5.25
N GLU A 120 3.81 -15.12 5.43
CA GLU A 120 3.74 -16.07 4.30
C GLU A 120 2.40 -15.98 3.61
N GLU A 121 1.33 -15.83 4.38
CA GLU A 121 -0.03 -15.73 3.88
C GLU A 121 -0.69 -14.48 4.41
N LEU A 122 -1.51 -13.87 3.57
CA LEU A 122 -2.22 -12.65 3.92
C LEU A 122 -3.69 -12.98 4.17
N GLU A 123 -4.03 -13.18 5.43
CA GLU A 123 -5.40 -13.38 5.89
C GLU A 123 -5.78 -12.26 6.85
N LEU A 124 -6.82 -11.52 6.50
CA LEU A 124 -7.22 -10.31 7.23
C LEU A 124 -7.99 -10.67 8.51
N ASP A 125 -7.26 -10.71 9.61
CA ASP A 125 -7.82 -11.00 10.94
C ASP A 125 -7.76 -9.77 11.84
N GLY A 126 -7.96 -9.96 13.15
CA GLY A 126 -7.99 -8.87 14.12
C GLY A 126 -6.70 -8.10 14.29
N ARG A 127 -5.56 -8.61 13.78
CA ARG A 127 -4.27 -7.90 13.85
C ARG A 127 -4.19 -6.76 12.84
N PHE A 128 -5.04 -6.78 11.81
CA PHE A 128 -4.97 -5.85 10.69
C PHE A 128 -5.75 -4.58 10.96
N SER A 129 -5.19 -3.47 10.46
CA SER A 129 -5.86 -2.18 10.43
C SER A 129 -7.20 -2.27 9.69
N PHE A 130 -8.19 -1.47 10.12
CA PHE A 130 -9.46 -1.38 9.40
C PHE A 130 -9.27 -0.89 7.96
N LEU A 131 -8.18 -0.15 7.69
CA LEU A 131 -7.85 0.32 6.34
C LEU A 131 -7.57 -0.82 5.36
N MET A 132 -7.29 -2.02 5.87
CA MET A 132 -7.01 -3.21 5.06
C MET A 132 -8.27 -4.01 4.70
N LYS A 133 -9.43 -3.65 5.25
CA LYS A 133 -10.58 -4.57 5.28
C LYS A 133 -11.78 -4.16 4.43
N ASP A 134 -11.72 -3.01 3.75
CA ASP A 134 -12.82 -2.62 2.88
C ASP A 134 -12.83 -3.42 1.56
N ALA A 135 -13.93 -3.28 0.81
CA ALA A 135 -14.12 -4.04 -0.43
C ALA A 135 -13.07 -3.71 -1.49
N GLY A 136 -12.61 -2.45 -1.54
CA GLY A 136 -11.58 -2.04 -2.49
C GLY A 136 -10.24 -2.70 -2.20
N MET A 137 -9.81 -2.69 -0.94
CA MET A 137 -8.56 -3.32 -0.55
C MET A 137 -8.61 -4.83 -0.76
N ARG A 138 -9.74 -5.47 -0.44
CA ARG A 138 -9.91 -6.91 -0.70
C ARG A 138 -9.78 -7.23 -2.19
N LYS A 139 -10.32 -6.37 -3.05
CA LYS A 139 -10.21 -6.53 -4.51
C LYS A 139 -8.77 -6.36 -4.97
N ILE A 140 -8.06 -5.36 -4.45
CA ILE A 140 -6.65 -5.15 -4.77
C ILE A 140 -5.82 -6.38 -4.38
N ILE A 141 -6.00 -6.87 -3.16
CA ILE A 141 -5.27 -8.06 -2.67
C ILE A 141 -5.56 -9.27 -3.54
N GLU A 142 -6.82 -9.49 -3.91
CA GLU A 142 -7.22 -10.58 -4.79
C GLU A 142 -6.47 -10.51 -6.13
N LYS A 143 -6.40 -9.31 -6.73
CA LYS A 143 -5.70 -9.11 -7.99
C LYS A 143 -4.19 -9.31 -7.85
N VAL A 144 -3.60 -8.86 -6.75
CA VAL A 144 -2.18 -9.06 -6.49
C VAL A 144 -1.87 -10.55 -6.37
N LYS A 145 -2.71 -11.30 -5.66
CA LYS A 145 -2.53 -12.75 -5.52
C LYS A 145 -2.56 -13.47 -6.87
N GLN A 146 -3.29 -12.93 -7.84
CA GLN A 146 -3.38 -13.50 -9.20
C GLN A 146 -2.10 -13.29 -10.01
N LEU A 147 -1.22 -12.38 -9.62
CA LEU A 147 0.04 -12.15 -10.32
C LEU A 147 0.98 -13.36 -10.26
N GLY A 148 0.99 -14.04 -9.14
CA GLY A 148 1.67 -15.33 -8.97
C GLY A 148 3.19 -15.33 -8.96
N LYS A 149 3.84 -14.51 -9.77
CA LYS A 149 5.28 -14.55 -10.01
C LYS A 149 6.03 -13.29 -9.60
N TRP A 150 5.43 -12.43 -8.85
CA TRP A 150 6.06 -11.14 -8.55
C TRP A 150 6.90 -11.16 -7.27
N ASP A 151 7.00 -12.30 -6.67
CA ASP A 151 7.50 -12.45 -5.31
C ASP A 151 9.01 -12.60 -5.21
N ASP A 152 9.71 -12.59 -6.30
CA ASP A 152 11.16 -12.71 -6.26
C ASP A 152 11.86 -11.81 -7.26
#